data_47242046df42875e2a9ce9d5aa859efd
#
_entry.id   47242046df42875e2a9ce9d5aa859efd
#
_cell.length_a   1.000
_cell.length_b   1.000
_cell.length_c   1.000
_cell.angle_alpha   90.00
_cell.angle_beta   90.00
_cell.angle_gamma   90.00
#
_symmetry.space_group_name_H-M   'P 1'
#
loop_
_entity.id
_entity.type
_entity.pdbx_description
1 polymer ?
#
loop_
_entity_poly.entity_id
_entity_poly.type
_entity_poly.pdbx_seq_one_letter_code
_entity_poly.pdbx_strand_id
1 'polypeptide(L)'
;RIAVANVEFTLGPVQAALAELAAAAESGEPSPSALPPLAAVTDLPPALDAFTTGLPQLRSLQAGFADAARTALAEAPLDAGGSTGGRVLNFLRNQTGARSLAPREGNDTDAILSRAEAHVRAADLSAALTELDTLPEGPAAAMSDWRASAETRLNALAALAEVQTRLNNE
;
A
#
# COMPACT_ATOMS: atom_id res chain seq x y z
N ARG A 1 -9.49 41.53 18.78
CA ARG A 1 -8.78 40.65 19.77
C ARG A 1 -9.45 39.29 19.95
N ILE A 2 -10.76 39.13 19.70
CA ILE A 2 -11.48 37.86 19.87
C ILE A 2 -11.16 36.88 18.72
N ALA A 3 -10.98 37.35 17.49
CA ALA A 3 -10.70 36.49 16.31
C ALA A 3 -9.32 35.81 16.38
N VAL A 4 -8.31 36.53 16.90
CA VAL A 4 -6.94 35.96 17.02
C VAL A 4 -6.87 34.84 18.08
N ALA A 5 -7.58 35.01 19.20
CA ALA A 5 -7.62 34.00 20.25
C ALA A 5 -8.33 32.71 19.81
N ASN A 6 -9.34 32.78 18.92
CA ASN A 6 -10.02 31.61 18.37
C ASN A 6 -9.14 30.85 17.38
N VAL A 7 -8.32 31.53 16.59
CA VAL A 7 -7.40 30.89 15.62
C VAL A 7 -6.30 30.12 16.36
N GLU A 8 -5.68 30.71 17.39
CA GLU A 8 -4.66 30.00 18.18
C GLU A 8 -5.22 28.80 18.97
N PHE A 9 -6.48 28.88 19.41
CA PHE A 9 -7.15 27.80 20.15
C PHE A 9 -7.47 26.59 19.25
N THR A 10 -7.68 26.76 17.93
CA THR A 10 -7.98 25.69 17.00
C THR A 10 -6.74 25.09 16.35
N LEU A 11 -5.65 25.84 16.17
CA LEU A 11 -4.42 25.34 15.53
C LEU A 11 -3.73 24.23 16.33
N GLY A 12 -3.66 24.33 17.64
CA GLY A 12 -3.03 23.33 18.50
C GLY A 12 -3.66 21.92 18.36
N PRO A 13 -4.96 21.76 18.54
CA PRO A 13 -5.63 20.48 18.35
C PRO A 13 -5.51 19.91 16.93
N VAL A 14 -5.56 20.75 15.89
CA VAL A 14 -5.40 20.34 14.50
C VAL A 14 -3.99 19.81 14.22
N GLN A 15 -2.98 20.54 14.68
CA GLN A 15 -1.57 20.10 14.53
C GLN A 15 -1.30 18.80 15.29
N ALA A 16 -1.85 18.66 16.50
CA ALA A 16 -1.73 17.43 17.27
C ALA A 16 -2.40 16.25 16.56
N ALA A 17 -3.57 16.45 15.98
CA ALA A 17 -4.29 15.45 15.22
C ALA A 17 -3.53 15.01 13.96
N LEU A 18 -2.95 15.95 13.21
CA LEU A 18 -2.10 15.63 12.06
C LEU A 18 -0.86 14.84 12.44
N ALA A 19 -0.21 15.20 13.56
CA ALA A 19 0.94 14.48 14.08
C ALA A 19 0.56 13.05 14.53
N GLU A 20 -0.62 12.89 15.16
CA GLU A 20 -1.16 11.60 15.57
C GLU A 20 -1.45 10.71 14.34
N LEU A 21 -2.09 11.24 13.29
CA LEU A 21 -2.31 10.48 12.04
C LEU A 21 -1.01 10.12 11.34
N ALA A 22 -0.01 10.99 11.34
CA ALA A 22 1.31 10.68 10.78
C ALA A 22 1.98 9.53 11.55
N ALA A 23 1.92 9.53 12.88
CA ALA A 23 2.44 8.44 13.71
C ALA A 23 1.65 7.14 13.49
N ALA A 24 0.31 7.21 13.36
CA ALA A 24 -0.56 6.07 13.04
C ALA A 24 -0.25 5.50 11.65
N ALA A 25 0.09 6.34 10.68
CA ALA A 25 0.49 5.90 9.33
C ALA A 25 1.78 5.05 9.36
N GLU A 26 2.73 5.37 10.24
CA GLU A 26 3.97 4.61 10.40
C GLU A 26 3.77 3.33 11.22
N SER A 27 3.06 3.44 12.35
CA SER A 27 2.84 2.31 13.27
C SER A 27 1.78 1.32 12.79
N GLY A 28 0.79 1.80 11.99
CA GLY A 28 -0.40 1.05 11.62
C GLY A 28 -1.46 0.98 12.72
N GLU A 29 -1.22 1.63 13.87
CA GLU A 29 -2.15 1.62 15.00
C GLU A 29 -3.42 2.43 14.69
N PRO A 30 -4.59 2.04 15.23
CA PRO A 30 -5.81 2.81 15.13
C PRO A 30 -5.68 4.18 15.81
N SER A 31 -6.20 5.24 15.18
CA SER A 31 -6.18 6.59 15.70
C SER A 31 -7.52 7.32 15.45
N PRO A 32 -8.63 6.83 16.00
CA PRO A 32 -9.94 7.43 15.79
C PRO A 32 -10.07 8.83 16.45
N SER A 33 -9.27 9.11 17.47
CA SER A 33 -9.26 10.38 18.21
C SER A 33 -8.75 11.57 17.40
N ALA A 34 -7.97 11.32 16.35
CA ALA A 34 -7.40 12.36 15.52
C ALA A 34 -8.39 12.95 14.48
N LEU A 35 -9.45 12.23 14.11
CA LEU A 35 -10.37 12.67 13.06
C LEU A 35 -11.31 13.84 13.50
N PRO A 36 -11.93 13.83 14.69
CA PRO A 36 -12.87 14.89 15.09
C PRO A 36 -12.29 16.31 15.10
N PRO A 37 -11.05 16.58 15.59
CA PRO A 37 -10.46 17.91 15.51
C PRO A 37 -10.27 18.40 14.07
N LEU A 38 -9.94 17.50 13.14
CA LEU A 38 -9.79 17.84 11.72
C LEU A 38 -11.13 18.07 11.05
N ALA A 39 -12.14 17.26 11.34
CA ALA A 39 -13.49 17.40 10.83
C ALA A 39 -14.20 18.71 11.27
N ALA A 40 -13.73 19.31 12.37
CA ALA A 40 -14.25 20.59 12.85
C ALA A 40 -13.78 21.79 12.01
N VAL A 41 -12.70 21.63 11.21
CA VAL A 41 -12.08 22.73 10.45
C VAL A 41 -12.08 22.49 8.94
N THR A 42 -12.20 21.24 8.48
CA THR A 42 -12.23 20.92 7.05
C THR A 42 -13.03 19.65 6.77
N ASP A 43 -13.51 19.52 5.54
CA ASP A 43 -14.14 18.28 5.08
C ASP A 43 -13.10 17.17 4.94
N LEU A 44 -13.37 16.01 5.55
CA LEU A 44 -12.45 14.88 5.52
C LEU A 44 -12.77 13.93 4.36
N PRO A 45 -11.77 13.57 3.53
CA PRO A 45 -11.93 12.50 2.56
C PRO A 45 -12.29 11.17 3.25
N PRO A 46 -13.23 10.36 2.71
CA PRO A 46 -13.63 9.07 3.31
C PRO A 46 -12.50 8.08 3.54
N ALA A 47 -11.42 8.17 2.75
CA ALA A 47 -10.27 7.29 2.91
C ALA A 47 -9.55 7.45 4.27
N LEU A 48 -9.76 8.58 4.99
CA LEU A 48 -9.24 8.75 6.35
C LEU A 48 -9.94 7.87 7.38
N ASP A 49 -11.12 7.33 7.09
CA ASP A 49 -11.82 6.39 7.98
C ASP A 49 -10.99 5.13 8.24
N ALA A 50 -10.08 4.78 7.34
CA ALA A 50 -9.15 3.67 7.52
C ALA A 50 -8.27 3.83 8.79
N PHE A 51 -8.00 5.06 9.23
CA PHE A 51 -7.27 5.30 10.49
C PHE A 51 -8.06 4.91 11.73
N THR A 52 -9.39 4.74 11.65
CA THR A 52 -10.20 4.31 12.79
C THR A 52 -9.94 2.85 13.19
N THR A 53 -9.60 2.02 12.24
CA THR A 53 -9.32 0.58 12.42
C THR A 53 -7.84 0.24 12.34
N GLY A 54 -7.01 1.20 11.93
CA GLY A 54 -5.59 1.05 11.69
C GLY A 54 -5.26 0.74 10.23
N LEU A 55 -4.09 1.18 9.79
CA LEU A 55 -3.62 0.98 8.42
C LEU A 55 -2.77 -0.28 8.28
N PRO A 56 -2.85 -0.99 7.13
CA PRO A 56 -1.89 -2.02 6.80
C PRO A 56 -0.47 -1.46 6.83
N GLN A 57 0.39 -2.04 7.65
CA GLN A 57 1.79 -1.60 7.75
C GLN A 57 2.56 -1.95 6.48
N LEU A 58 3.43 -1.04 6.01
CA LEU A 58 4.29 -1.31 4.85
C LEU A 58 5.11 -2.58 5.02
N ARG A 59 5.67 -2.80 6.20
CA ARG A 59 6.43 -4.00 6.55
C ARG A 59 5.61 -5.29 6.41
N SER A 60 4.34 -5.26 6.82
CA SER A 60 3.43 -6.40 6.67
C SER A 60 3.09 -6.67 5.20
N LEU A 61 2.87 -5.61 4.41
CA LEU A 61 2.67 -5.72 2.96
C LEU A 61 3.90 -6.31 2.27
N GLN A 62 5.11 -5.87 2.64
CA GLN A 62 6.37 -6.41 2.11
C GLN A 62 6.55 -7.88 2.47
N ALA A 63 6.27 -8.26 3.72
CA ALA A 63 6.40 -9.64 4.17
C ALA A 63 5.36 -10.57 3.54
N GLY A 64 4.11 -10.12 3.36
CA GLY A 64 3.02 -10.92 2.82
C GLY A 64 3.02 -11.05 1.30
N PHE A 65 3.77 -10.21 0.57
CA PHE A 65 3.77 -10.21 -0.89
C PHE A 65 4.21 -11.57 -1.48
N ALA A 66 5.28 -12.15 -0.95
CA ALA A 66 5.83 -13.41 -1.45
C ALA A 66 4.84 -14.59 -1.35
N ASP A 67 4.01 -14.61 -0.31
CA ASP A 67 2.99 -15.64 -0.13
C ASP A 67 1.84 -15.45 -1.10
N ALA A 68 1.34 -14.23 -1.27
CA ALA A 68 0.33 -13.89 -2.25
C ALA A 68 0.80 -14.18 -3.68
N ALA A 69 2.04 -13.82 -4.03
CA ALA A 69 2.63 -14.08 -5.32
C ALA A 69 2.77 -15.58 -5.63
N ARG A 70 3.09 -16.42 -4.63
CA ARG A 70 3.11 -17.88 -4.81
C ARG A 70 1.74 -18.44 -5.13
N THR A 71 0.70 -17.95 -4.47
CA THR A 71 -0.69 -18.33 -4.76
C THR A 71 -1.08 -17.89 -6.16
N ALA A 72 -0.74 -16.67 -6.56
CA ALA A 72 -1.00 -16.15 -7.91
C ALA A 72 -0.29 -16.97 -9.00
N LEU A 73 0.95 -17.41 -8.76
CA LEU A 73 1.67 -18.28 -9.69
C LEU A 73 1.02 -19.65 -9.86
N ALA A 74 0.39 -20.18 -8.81
CA ALA A 74 -0.32 -21.46 -8.89
C ALA A 74 -1.59 -21.36 -9.76
N GLU A 75 -2.23 -20.18 -9.80
CA GLU A 75 -3.42 -19.89 -10.63
C GLU A 75 -3.06 -19.43 -12.06
N ALA A 76 -1.77 -19.36 -12.40
CA ALA A 76 -1.34 -18.93 -13.73
C ALA A 76 -1.69 -20.00 -14.80
N PRO A 77 -2.19 -19.60 -16.00
CA PRO A 77 -2.49 -20.52 -17.08
C PRO A 77 -1.29 -21.40 -17.46
N LEU A 78 -1.53 -22.66 -17.71
CA LEU A 78 -0.49 -23.63 -18.05
C LEU A 78 0.18 -23.38 -19.42
N ASP A 79 -0.47 -22.60 -20.28
CA ASP A 79 -0.06 -22.36 -21.67
C ASP A 79 0.92 -21.21 -21.88
N ALA A 80 1.30 -20.49 -20.84
CA ALA A 80 2.25 -19.38 -20.92
C ALA A 80 3.71 -19.86 -20.94
N GLY A 81 4.08 -20.65 -21.95
CA GLY A 81 5.47 -20.77 -22.44
C GLY A 81 6.50 -21.50 -21.55
N GLY A 82 6.09 -22.33 -20.59
CA GLY A 82 7.06 -23.09 -19.80
C GLY A 82 6.50 -24.37 -19.21
N SER A 83 7.22 -25.48 -19.36
CA SER A 83 6.87 -26.76 -18.71
C SER A 83 6.75 -26.56 -17.19
N THR A 84 5.80 -27.25 -16.55
CA THR A 84 5.60 -27.27 -15.09
C THR A 84 6.89 -27.51 -14.32
N GLY A 85 7.79 -28.33 -14.87
CA GLY A 85 9.12 -28.60 -14.32
C GLY A 85 10.06 -27.39 -14.34
N GLY A 86 9.98 -26.51 -15.35
CA GLY A 86 10.77 -25.28 -15.43
C GLY A 86 10.36 -24.24 -14.40
N ARG A 87 9.06 -24.14 -14.07
CA ARG A 87 8.51 -23.21 -13.05
C ARG A 87 8.93 -23.62 -11.64
N VAL A 88 8.82 -24.91 -11.32
CA VAL A 88 9.24 -25.45 -10.01
C VAL A 88 10.75 -25.34 -9.85
N LEU A 89 11.53 -25.59 -10.89
CA LEU A 89 12.99 -25.44 -10.88
C LEU A 89 13.43 -23.98 -10.72
N ASN A 90 12.75 -23.02 -11.38
CA ASN A 90 13.02 -21.59 -11.22
C ASN A 90 12.64 -21.09 -9.84
N PHE A 91 11.52 -21.56 -9.27
CA PHE A 91 11.13 -21.29 -7.90
C PHE A 91 12.14 -21.81 -6.87
N LEU A 92 12.62 -23.06 -7.03
CA LEU A 92 13.63 -23.64 -6.15
C LEU A 92 15.00 -22.95 -6.27
N ARG A 93 15.38 -22.50 -7.47
CA ARG A 93 16.61 -21.73 -7.71
C ARG A 93 16.59 -20.37 -7.03
N ASN A 94 15.43 -19.71 -6.94
CA ASN A 94 15.28 -18.44 -6.23
C ASN A 94 15.34 -18.61 -4.71
N GLN A 95 15.02 -19.79 -4.18
CA GLN A 95 15.10 -20.09 -2.75
C GLN A 95 16.53 -20.39 -2.27
N THR A 96 17.45 -20.76 -3.17
CA THR A 96 18.84 -21.11 -2.84
C THR A 96 19.84 -19.94 -2.90
N GLY A 97 19.36 -18.68 -2.81
CA GLY A 97 20.23 -17.52 -2.54
C GLY A 97 20.96 -16.91 -3.74
N ALA A 98 20.77 -17.40 -4.96
CA ALA A 98 21.25 -16.73 -6.17
C ALA A 98 20.18 -15.75 -6.70
N ARG A 99 19.84 -14.73 -5.92
CA ARG A 99 18.92 -13.66 -6.35
C ARG A 99 19.61 -12.83 -7.43
N SER A 100 19.17 -12.96 -8.67
CA SER A 100 19.33 -11.87 -9.63
C SER A 100 18.51 -10.69 -9.08
N LEU A 101 19.18 -9.61 -8.70
CA LEU A 101 18.57 -8.38 -8.20
C LEU A 101 17.87 -7.58 -9.32
N ALA A 102 17.95 -8.03 -10.56
CA ALA A 102 17.29 -7.40 -11.69
C ALA A 102 15.88 -7.96 -11.86
N PRO A 103 14.83 -7.07 -11.99
CA PRO A 103 13.48 -7.46 -12.33
C PRO A 103 13.48 -8.24 -13.66
N ARG A 104 12.61 -9.25 -13.78
CA ARG A 104 12.51 -10.06 -15.01
C ARG A 104 11.82 -9.27 -16.12
N GLU A 105 12.39 -9.35 -17.32
CA GLU A 105 11.73 -8.86 -18.53
C GLU A 105 10.69 -9.90 -19.01
N GLY A 106 9.58 -9.43 -19.58
CA GLY A 106 8.50 -10.26 -20.10
C GLY A 106 7.11 -9.86 -19.59
N ASN A 107 6.08 -10.48 -20.17
CA ASN A 107 4.67 -10.24 -19.85
C ASN A 107 3.98 -11.48 -19.23
N ASP A 108 4.76 -12.50 -18.88
CA ASP A 108 4.21 -13.65 -18.15
C ASP A 108 4.01 -13.31 -16.65
N THR A 109 3.18 -14.10 -16.00
CA THR A 109 2.81 -13.90 -14.58
C THR A 109 4.04 -13.80 -13.66
N ASP A 110 5.09 -14.61 -13.88
CA ASP A 110 6.30 -14.61 -13.07
C ASP A 110 7.11 -13.31 -13.26
N ALA A 111 7.22 -12.80 -14.48
CA ALA A 111 7.90 -11.55 -14.76
C ALA A 111 7.16 -10.35 -14.15
N ILE A 112 5.82 -10.29 -14.28
CA ILE A 112 4.99 -9.24 -13.68
C ILE A 112 5.15 -9.24 -12.15
N LEU A 113 5.00 -10.40 -11.51
CA LEU A 113 5.13 -10.52 -10.05
C LEU A 113 6.55 -10.20 -9.57
N SER A 114 7.59 -10.53 -10.35
CA SER A 114 8.98 -10.18 -10.04
C SER A 114 9.22 -8.66 -10.06
N ARG A 115 8.64 -7.94 -11.03
CA ARG A 115 8.72 -6.47 -11.08
C ARG A 115 7.92 -5.83 -9.95
N ALA A 116 6.69 -6.30 -9.72
CA ALA A 116 5.88 -5.85 -8.61
C ALA A 116 6.59 -6.04 -7.26
N GLU A 117 7.24 -7.21 -7.03
CA GLU A 117 8.03 -7.46 -5.82
C GLU A 117 9.19 -6.46 -5.66
N ALA A 118 9.85 -6.10 -6.75
CA ALA A 118 10.92 -5.10 -6.70
C ALA A 118 10.39 -3.73 -6.27
N HIS A 119 9.23 -3.31 -6.77
CA HIS A 119 8.55 -2.08 -6.35
C HIS A 119 8.11 -2.14 -4.87
N VAL A 120 7.53 -3.27 -4.42
CA VAL A 120 7.15 -3.48 -3.01
C VAL A 120 8.36 -3.35 -2.08
N ARG A 121 9.50 -3.95 -2.44
CA ARG A 121 10.76 -3.82 -1.67
C ARG A 121 11.28 -2.38 -1.63
N ALA A 122 11.09 -1.63 -2.71
CA ALA A 122 11.43 -0.21 -2.78
C ALA A 122 10.40 0.69 -2.06
N ALA A 123 9.36 0.14 -1.43
CA ALA A 123 8.24 0.85 -0.82
C ALA A 123 7.36 1.63 -1.83
N ASP A 124 7.47 1.36 -3.12
CA ASP A 124 6.66 1.95 -4.18
C ASP A 124 5.42 1.07 -4.45
N LEU A 125 4.43 1.20 -3.56
CA LEU A 125 3.18 0.43 -3.67
C LEU A 125 2.37 0.83 -4.92
N SER A 126 2.47 2.08 -5.36
CA SER A 126 1.75 2.56 -6.54
C SER A 126 2.25 1.87 -7.82
N ALA A 127 3.57 1.83 -8.01
CA ALA A 127 4.17 1.12 -9.14
C ALA A 127 3.91 -0.39 -9.05
N ALA A 128 3.94 -0.97 -7.84
CA ALA A 128 3.61 -2.38 -7.65
C ALA A 128 2.18 -2.70 -8.09
N LEU A 129 1.19 -1.88 -7.71
CA LEU A 129 -0.20 -2.05 -8.12
C LEU A 129 -0.37 -1.91 -9.64
N THR A 130 0.33 -0.96 -10.27
CA THR A 130 0.33 -0.77 -11.72
C THR A 130 0.85 -2.03 -12.46
N GLU A 131 1.91 -2.66 -11.96
CA GLU A 131 2.38 -3.94 -12.53
C GLU A 131 1.32 -5.05 -12.37
N LEU A 132 0.71 -5.16 -11.18
CA LEU A 132 -0.30 -6.17 -10.89
C LEU A 132 -1.60 -5.99 -11.72
N ASP A 133 -1.88 -4.79 -12.26
CA ASP A 133 -3.02 -4.55 -13.15
C ASP A 133 -2.89 -5.29 -14.48
N THR A 134 -1.69 -5.72 -14.84
CA THR A 134 -1.42 -6.47 -16.07
C THR A 134 -1.52 -7.99 -15.89
N LEU A 135 -1.84 -8.47 -14.68
CA LEU A 135 -2.01 -9.90 -14.41
C LEU A 135 -3.24 -10.49 -15.11
N PRO A 136 -3.17 -11.75 -15.59
CA PRO A 136 -4.34 -12.51 -16.00
C PRO A 136 -5.35 -12.70 -14.84
N GLU A 137 -6.62 -13.00 -15.17
CA GLU A 137 -7.74 -13.05 -14.21
C GLU A 137 -7.48 -13.94 -12.99
N GLY A 138 -7.00 -15.19 -13.17
CA GLY A 138 -6.72 -16.10 -12.06
C GLY A 138 -5.67 -15.56 -11.08
N PRO A 139 -4.46 -15.25 -11.55
CA PRO A 139 -3.42 -14.60 -10.73
C PRO A 139 -3.86 -13.28 -10.12
N ALA A 140 -4.61 -12.43 -10.84
CA ALA A 140 -5.12 -11.17 -10.32
C ALA A 140 -6.11 -11.39 -9.15
N ALA A 141 -7.00 -12.39 -9.25
CA ALA A 141 -7.92 -12.77 -8.18
C ALA A 141 -7.16 -13.26 -6.93
N ALA A 142 -6.10 -14.03 -7.10
CA ALA A 142 -5.26 -14.50 -5.99
C ALA A 142 -4.51 -13.36 -5.26
N MET A 143 -4.25 -12.25 -5.95
CA MET A 143 -3.62 -11.06 -5.37
C MET A 143 -4.60 -10.06 -4.74
N SER A 144 -5.92 -10.31 -4.82
CA SER A 144 -6.97 -9.32 -4.47
C SER A 144 -6.85 -8.77 -3.05
N ASP A 145 -6.63 -9.63 -2.05
CA ASP A 145 -6.56 -9.22 -0.64
C ASP A 145 -5.31 -8.37 -0.36
N TRP A 146 -4.18 -8.76 -0.96
CA TRP A 146 -2.95 -7.97 -0.86
C TRP A 146 -3.12 -6.60 -1.53
N ARG A 147 -3.72 -6.56 -2.71
CA ARG A 147 -4.02 -5.31 -3.46
C ARG A 147 -4.92 -4.41 -2.65
N ALA A 148 -6.04 -4.92 -2.13
CA ALA A 148 -6.97 -4.14 -1.30
C ALA A 148 -6.28 -3.51 -0.08
N SER A 149 -5.38 -4.25 0.57
CA SER A 149 -4.60 -3.74 1.69
C SER A 149 -3.62 -2.64 1.27
N ALA A 150 -2.93 -2.81 0.14
CA ALA A 150 -2.01 -1.81 -0.41
C ALA A 150 -2.76 -0.53 -0.84
N GLU A 151 -3.89 -0.67 -1.52
CA GLU A 151 -4.76 0.43 -1.94
C GLU A 151 -5.33 1.20 -0.75
N THR A 152 -5.79 0.50 0.30
CA THR A 152 -6.27 1.14 1.54
C THR A 152 -5.19 2.04 2.14
N ARG A 153 -3.96 1.54 2.24
CA ARG A 153 -2.84 2.35 2.74
C ARG A 153 -2.55 3.55 1.85
N LEU A 154 -2.44 3.37 0.54
CA LEU A 154 -2.16 4.46 -0.41
C LEU A 154 -3.24 5.54 -0.37
N ASN A 155 -4.50 5.15 -0.40
CA ASN A 155 -5.63 6.08 -0.40
C ASN A 155 -5.69 6.89 0.91
N ALA A 156 -5.45 6.25 2.05
CA ALA A 156 -5.42 6.93 3.35
C ALA A 156 -4.25 7.94 3.44
N LEU A 157 -3.06 7.56 2.97
CA LEU A 157 -1.90 8.47 2.95
C LEU A 157 -2.09 9.64 1.99
N ALA A 158 -2.69 9.41 0.82
CA ALA A 158 -3.02 10.47 -0.13
C ALA A 158 -4.06 11.45 0.46
N ALA A 159 -5.08 10.92 1.11
CA ALA A 159 -6.10 11.72 1.80
C ALA A 159 -5.51 12.56 2.94
N LEU A 160 -4.59 12.00 3.72
CA LEU A 160 -3.88 12.74 4.76
C LEU A 160 -3.06 13.89 4.17
N ALA A 161 -2.31 13.64 3.10
CA ALA A 161 -1.52 14.65 2.39
C ALA A 161 -2.40 15.76 1.80
N GLU A 162 -3.59 15.41 1.27
CA GLU A 162 -4.58 16.37 0.77
C GLU A 162 -5.07 17.30 1.89
N VAL A 163 -5.45 16.75 3.04
CA VAL A 163 -5.90 17.54 4.19
C VAL A 163 -4.79 18.46 4.71
N GLN A 164 -3.56 17.96 4.82
CA GLN A 164 -2.40 18.77 5.21
C GLN A 164 -2.16 19.94 4.25
N THR A 165 -2.27 19.69 2.93
CA THR A 165 -2.10 20.72 1.91
C THR A 165 -3.20 21.78 2.00
N ARG A 166 -4.44 21.37 2.22
CA ARG A 166 -5.60 22.26 2.36
C ARG A 166 -5.42 23.19 3.56
N LEU A 167 -5.10 22.64 4.72
CA LEU A 167 -4.91 23.39 5.96
C LEU A 167 -3.69 24.32 5.94
N ASN A 168 -2.69 24.04 5.12
CA ASN A 168 -1.52 24.93 4.96
C ASN A 168 -1.78 26.11 4.00
N ASN A 169 -2.84 26.05 3.20
CA ASN A 169 -3.19 27.07 2.21
C ASN A 169 -4.32 28.01 2.67
N GLU A 170 -4.93 27.75 3.82
CA GLU A 170 -5.95 28.58 4.48
C GLU A 170 -5.33 29.51 5.52
#